data_f501a7a6d03c62ecaddb7fb298839215
#
_entry.id   f501a7a6d03c62ecaddb7fb298839215
#
_cell.length_a   1.000
_cell.length_b   1.000
_cell.length_c   1.000
_cell.angle_alpha   90.00
_cell.angle_beta   90.00
_cell.angle_gamma   90.00
#
_symmetry.space_group_name_H-M   'P 1'
#
loop_
_entity.id
_entity.type
_entity.pdbx_description
1 polymer ?
#
loop_
_entity_poly.entity_id
_entity_poly.type
_entity_poly.pdbx_seq_one_letter_code
_entity_poly.pdbx_strand_id
1 'polypeptide(L)'
;MDLTEILTENRLMAIIRGSDPAACERTAEVLVESGVTLLEVSLTSADAVGVLTRVCAKLGSAAHIGAGTVLSADDAKATRDAGATFAVTPALGEGVDVALELGLPVLAGAMTPTEVLAAHRAGATAVKLFPAGSLGPGYVKALGDPFPGLGLVPVGGVGLADVPEYLKAGALAVGVGSPLGGDAPHGGDLDALRERAVRFVAAARA
;
A
#
# COMPACT_ATOMS: atom_id res chain seq x y z
N MET A 1 16.14 2.60 7.06
CA MET A 1 15.40 3.23 5.94
C MET A 1 14.03 3.59 6.46
N ASP A 2 13.62 4.84 6.32
CA ASP A 2 12.28 5.26 6.72
C ASP A 2 11.24 4.91 5.64
N LEU A 3 9.95 5.01 5.96
CA LEU A 3 8.89 4.63 5.01
C LEU A 3 8.86 5.53 3.77
N THR A 4 9.27 6.79 3.87
CA THR A 4 9.34 7.71 2.71
C THR A 4 10.42 7.25 1.73
N GLU A 5 11.59 6.86 2.24
CA GLU A 5 12.67 6.29 1.44
C GLU A 5 12.21 4.98 0.77
N ILE A 6 11.57 4.09 1.53
CA ILE A 6 11.02 2.82 1.01
C ILE A 6 10.03 3.06 -0.13
N LEU A 7 9.09 4.00 0.04
CA LEU A 7 8.13 4.36 -1.00
C LEU A 7 8.82 4.91 -2.25
N THR A 8 9.78 5.81 -2.07
CA THR A 8 10.50 6.47 -3.17
C THR A 8 11.34 5.49 -3.98
N GLU A 9 11.98 4.52 -3.33
CA GLU A 9 12.80 3.51 -3.99
C GLU A 9 11.97 2.46 -4.70
N ASN A 10 10.91 1.97 -4.06
CA ASN A 10 10.06 0.91 -4.62
C ASN A 10 9.10 1.41 -5.70
N ARG A 11 8.54 2.61 -5.55
CA ARG A 11 7.58 3.26 -6.45
C ARG A 11 6.29 2.49 -6.71
N LEU A 12 6.20 1.23 -6.28
CA LEU A 12 5.07 0.32 -6.44
C LEU A 12 4.81 -0.42 -5.14
N MET A 13 3.60 -0.32 -4.61
CA MET A 13 3.09 -1.09 -3.47
C MET A 13 2.00 -2.05 -3.96
N ALA A 14 2.17 -3.35 -3.74
CA ALA A 14 1.12 -4.33 -4.04
C ALA A 14 0.18 -4.48 -2.84
N ILE A 15 -1.13 -4.46 -3.11
CA ILE A 15 -2.18 -4.66 -2.11
C ILE A 15 -2.76 -6.07 -2.27
N ILE A 16 -2.58 -6.89 -1.25
CA ILE A 16 -3.07 -8.27 -1.20
C ILE A 16 -4.39 -8.26 -0.43
N ARG A 17 -5.45 -8.64 -1.12
CA ARG A 17 -6.79 -8.81 -0.56
C ARG A 17 -7.41 -10.07 -1.15
N GLY A 18 -7.69 -11.06 -0.31
CA GLY A 18 -8.16 -12.36 -0.78
C GLY A 18 -9.04 -13.10 0.22
N SER A 19 -9.70 -14.14 -0.29
CA SER A 19 -10.58 -15.02 0.48
C SER A 19 -9.92 -16.34 0.90
N ASP A 20 -8.72 -16.61 0.39
CA ASP A 20 -7.94 -17.82 0.73
C ASP A 20 -6.63 -17.40 1.40
N PRO A 21 -6.47 -17.66 2.72
CA PRO A 21 -5.26 -17.31 3.46
C PRO A 21 -3.97 -17.88 2.85
N ALA A 22 -3.99 -19.15 2.46
CA ALA A 22 -2.82 -19.78 1.85
C ALA A 22 -2.48 -19.21 0.47
N ALA A 23 -3.50 -18.81 -0.30
CA ALA A 23 -3.30 -18.12 -1.57
C ALA A 23 -2.75 -16.71 -1.38
N CYS A 24 -3.19 -15.97 -0.35
CA CYS A 24 -2.62 -14.68 -0.01
C CYS A 24 -1.12 -14.76 0.31
N GLU A 25 -0.71 -15.78 1.08
CA GLU A 25 0.70 -16.02 1.42
C GLU A 25 1.53 -16.31 0.16
N ARG A 26 1.06 -17.23 -0.70
CA ARG A 26 1.73 -17.54 -1.97
C ARG A 26 1.78 -16.33 -2.90
N THR A 27 0.72 -15.51 -2.92
CA THR A 27 0.70 -14.25 -3.67
C THR A 27 1.82 -13.31 -3.21
N ALA A 28 2.02 -13.14 -1.90
CA ALA A 28 3.11 -12.33 -1.36
C ALA A 28 4.48 -12.84 -1.80
N GLU A 29 4.71 -14.16 -1.73
CA GLU A 29 5.96 -14.78 -2.16
C GLU A 29 6.26 -14.52 -3.63
N VAL A 30 5.29 -14.79 -4.50
CA VAL A 30 5.44 -14.60 -5.96
C VAL A 30 5.66 -13.13 -6.32
N LEU A 31 5.01 -12.19 -5.62
CA LEU A 31 5.23 -10.75 -5.81
C LEU A 31 6.69 -10.38 -5.48
N VAL A 32 7.23 -10.85 -4.35
CA VAL A 32 8.62 -10.57 -3.94
C VAL A 32 9.61 -11.21 -4.90
N GLU A 33 9.42 -12.48 -5.29
CA GLU A 33 10.23 -13.14 -6.31
C GLU A 33 10.24 -12.40 -7.66
N SER A 34 9.13 -11.68 -7.96
CA SER A 34 8.97 -10.89 -9.19
C SER A 34 9.47 -9.44 -9.05
N GLY A 35 10.06 -9.06 -7.90
CA GLY A 35 10.65 -7.76 -7.66
C GLY A 35 9.70 -6.71 -7.08
N VAL A 36 8.51 -7.09 -6.59
CA VAL A 36 7.60 -6.22 -5.84
C VAL A 36 7.85 -6.44 -4.36
N THR A 37 8.67 -5.59 -3.73
CA THR A 37 9.13 -5.78 -2.35
C THR A 37 8.45 -4.87 -1.32
N LEU A 38 7.48 -4.07 -1.73
CA LEU A 38 6.62 -3.27 -0.85
C LEU A 38 5.19 -3.81 -0.93
N LEU A 39 4.71 -4.39 0.17
CA LEU A 39 3.44 -5.13 0.23
C LEU A 39 2.50 -4.58 1.31
N GLU A 40 1.22 -4.50 1.00
CA GLU A 40 0.13 -4.25 1.94
C GLU A 40 -0.75 -5.50 2.02
N VAL A 41 -0.89 -6.11 3.21
CA VAL A 41 -1.90 -7.15 3.46
C VAL A 41 -3.15 -6.48 4.04
N SER A 42 -4.26 -6.53 3.31
CA SER A 42 -5.51 -5.90 3.74
C SER A 42 -6.16 -6.67 4.89
N LEU A 43 -6.50 -5.99 5.99
CA LEU A 43 -7.21 -6.60 7.14
C LEU A 43 -8.64 -7.06 6.81
N THR A 44 -9.14 -6.75 5.63
CA THR A 44 -10.42 -7.28 5.12
C THR A 44 -10.29 -8.65 4.43
N SER A 45 -9.07 -9.21 4.37
CA SER A 45 -8.84 -10.57 3.88
C SER A 45 -9.26 -11.64 4.88
N ALA A 46 -9.47 -12.87 4.42
CA ALA A 46 -9.69 -14.00 5.32
C ALA A 46 -8.43 -14.27 6.16
N ASP A 47 -8.60 -14.49 7.46
CA ASP A 47 -7.50 -14.69 8.44
C ASP A 47 -6.36 -13.66 8.28
N ALA A 48 -6.71 -12.39 8.06
CA ALA A 48 -5.76 -11.36 7.65
C ALA A 48 -4.58 -11.20 8.62
N VAL A 49 -4.82 -11.20 9.94
CA VAL A 49 -3.75 -11.08 10.96
C VAL A 49 -2.85 -12.31 10.95
N GLY A 50 -3.41 -13.52 10.79
CA GLY A 50 -2.63 -14.74 10.65
C GLY A 50 -1.78 -14.74 9.38
N VAL A 51 -2.35 -14.34 8.24
CA VAL A 51 -1.62 -14.17 6.97
C VAL A 51 -0.49 -13.17 7.14
N LEU A 52 -0.78 -11.98 7.72
CA LEU A 52 0.22 -10.92 7.95
C LEU A 52 1.39 -11.45 8.79
N THR A 53 1.09 -12.14 9.91
CA THR A 53 2.10 -12.72 10.80
C THR A 53 3.00 -13.71 10.04
N ARG A 54 2.41 -14.63 9.27
CA ARG A 54 3.16 -15.65 8.53
C ARG A 54 3.99 -15.04 7.39
N VAL A 55 3.43 -14.06 6.68
CA VAL A 55 4.14 -13.34 5.60
C VAL A 55 5.32 -12.54 6.17
N CYS A 56 5.12 -11.80 7.27
CA CYS A 56 6.19 -11.08 7.95
C CYS A 56 7.32 -12.02 8.41
N ALA A 57 6.96 -13.12 9.06
CA ALA A 57 7.93 -14.13 9.54
C ALA A 57 8.70 -14.79 8.38
N LYS A 58 8.02 -15.10 7.27
CA LYS A 58 8.59 -15.83 6.14
C LYS A 58 9.50 -14.97 5.27
N LEU A 59 9.04 -13.77 4.94
CA LEU A 59 9.77 -12.89 4.01
C LEU A 59 10.82 -12.04 4.72
N GLY A 60 10.66 -11.74 6.01
CA GLY A 60 11.64 -11.03 6.83
C GLY A 60 12.14 -9.75 6.15
N SER A 61 13.45 -9.63 5.98
CA SER A 61 14.09 -8.47 5.36
C SER A 61 14.02 -8.44 3.82
N ALA A 62 13.44 -9.46 3.19
CA ALA A 62 13.31 -9.50 1.72
C ALA A 62 12.20 -8.57 1.21
N ALA A 63 11.30 -8.11 2.10
CA ALA A 63 10.20 -7.22 1.75
C ALA A 63 9.82 -6.29 2.90
N HIS A 64 9.23 -5.14 2.56
CA HIS A 64 8.58 -4.23 3.50
C HIS A 64 7.09 -4.53 3.52
N ILE A 65 6.57 -4.99 4.66
CA ILE A 65 5.21 -5.49 4.76
C ILE A 65 4.41 -4.63 5.74
N GLY A 66 3.31 -4.09 5.28
CA GLY A 66 2.35 -3.33 6.08
C GLY A 66 0.97 -3.98 6.11
N ALA A 67 0.14 -3.53 7.04
CA ALA A 67 -1.28 -3.86 7.06
C ALA A 67 -2.10 -2.74 6.44
N GLY A 68 -3.09 -3.11 5.63
CA GLY A 68 -4.05 -2.19 5.04
C GLY A 68 -5.44 -2.28 5.64
N THR A 69 -6.21 -1.22 5.51
CA THR A 69 -7.55 -1.09 6.07
C THR A 69 -7.55 -1.14 7.62
N VAL A 70 -6.56 -0.51 8.22
CA VAL A 70 -6.45 -0.33 9.68
C VAL A 70 -7.43 0.76 10.09
N LEU A 71 -8.52 0.41 10.81
CA LEU A 71 -9.61 1.33 11.11
C LEU A 71 -9.76 1.61 12.62
N SER A 72 -9.33 0.71 13.47
CA SER A 72 -9.51 0.77 14.91
C SER A 72 -8.18 0.68 15.68
N ALA A 73 -8.24 0.98 16.98
CA ALA A 73 -7.13 0.76 17.90
C ALA A 73 -6.67 -0.71 17.94
N ASP A 74 -7.62 -1.63 17.87
CA ASP A 74 -7.30 -3.07 17.91
C ASP A 74 -6.66 -3.54 16.60
N ASP A 75 -7.08 -3.00 15.45
CA ASP A 75 -6.39 -3.24 14.17
C ASP A 75 -4.93 -2.74 14.21
N ALA A 76 -4.69 -1.55 14.77
CA ALA A 76 -3.35 -0.98 14.86
C ALA A 76 -2.44 -1.84 15.77
N LYS A 77 -2.94 -2.30 16.93
CA LYS A 77 -2.22 -3.21 17.82
C LYS A 77 -1.93 -4.54 17.14
N ALA A 78 -2.95 -5.15 16.52
CA ALA A 78 -2.79 -6.41 15.79
C ALA A 78 -1.77 -6.30 14.65
N THR A 79 -1.76 -5.16 13.93
CA THR A 79 -0.79 -4.84 12.88
C THR A 79 0.64 -4.86 13.42
N ARG A 80 0.90 -4.14 14.54
CA ARG A 80 2.22 -4.10 15.18
C ARG A 80 2.63 -5.50 15.66
N ASP A 81 1.72 -6.20 16.37
CA ASP A 81 2.01 -7.49 17.00
C ASP A 81 2.24 -8.61 15.97
N ALA A 82 1.66 -8.48 14.76
CA ALA A 82 1.93 -9.35 13.62
C ALA A 82 3.31 -9.11 12.97
N GLY A 83 4.03 -8.05 13.35
CA GLY A 83 5.35 -7.74 12.81
C GLY A 83 5.34 -6.87 11.56
N ALA A 84 4.22 -6.24 11.22
CA ALA A 84 4.16 -5.28 10.13
C ALA A 84 5.00 -4.03 10.42
N THR A 85 5.60 -3.45 9.39
CA THR A 85 6.51 -2.30 9.50
C THR A 85 5.85 -0.96 9.24
N PHE A 86 4.60 -0.94 8.77
CA PHE A 86 3.78 0.25 8.55
C PHE A 86 2.29 -0.09 8.53
N ALA A 87 1.46 0.92 8.69
CA ALA A 87 0.01 0.81 8.57
C ALA A 87 -0.52 1.66 7.41
N VAL A 88 -1.59 1.19 6.78
CA VAL A 88 -2.30 1.92 5.72
C VAL A 88 -3.77 2.00 6.08
N THR A 89 -4.34 3.20 6.03
CA THR A 89 -5.75 3.43 6.33
C THR A 89 -6.51 3.93 5.10
N PRO A 90 -7.81 3.70 4.97
CA PRO A 90 -8.60 4.29 3.88
C PRO A 90 -9.06 5.71 4.19
N ALA A 91 -9.01 6.13 5.45
CA ALA A 91 -9.46 7.43 5.93
C ALA A 91 -8.75 7.78 7.25
N LEU A 92 -8.90 9.03 7.72
CA LEU A 92 -8.48 9.45 9.05
C LEU A 92 -9.41 8.86 10.13
N GLY A 93 -8.87 8.60 11.30
CA GLY A 93 -9.61 8.08 12.44
C GLY A 93 -8.72 7.36 13.45
N GLU A 94 -9.33 6.68 14.41
CA GLU A 94 -8.67 6.02 15.54
C GLU A 94 -7.50 5.11 15.13
N GLY A 95 -7.64 4.39 14.00
CA GLY A 95 -6.58 3.52 13.48
C GLY A 95 -5.30 4.30 13.14
N VAL A 96 -5.42 5.55 12.63
CA VAL A 96 -4.26 6.43 12.38
C VAL A 96 -3.63 6.85 13.68
N ASP A 97 -4.44 7.37 14.62
CA ASP A 97 -3.96 7.93 15.87
C ASP A 97 -3.19 6.88 16.68
N VAL A 98 -3.80 5.70 16.87
CA VAL A 98 -3.18 4.61 17.64
C VAL A 98 -1.97 3.99 16.91
N ALA A 99 -2.00 3.86 15.58
CA ALA A 99 -0.82 3.38 14.86
C ALA A 99 0.39 4.31 15.06
N LEU A 100 0.17 5.62 15.00
CA LEU A 100 1.21 6.64 15.27
C LEU A 100 1.72 6.58 16.72
N GLU A 101 0.83 6.46 17.71
CA GLU A 101 1.19 6.29 19.13
C GLU A 101 2.03 5.03 19.37
N LEU A 102 1.78 3.97 18.61
CA LEU A 102 2.54 2.71 18.63
C LEU A 102 3.88 2.79 17.88
N GLY A 103 4.20 3.95 17.28
CA GLY A 103 5.42 4.16 16.51
C GLY A 103 5.43 3.53 15.12
N LEU A 104 4.27 3.11 14.59
CA LEU A 104 4.16 2.62 13.22
C LEU A 104 4.10 3.82 12.27
N PRO A 105 4.92 3.85 11.21
CA PRO A 105 4.73 4.77 10.10
C PRO A 105 3.36 4.53 9.44
N VAL A 106 2.66 5.61 9.05
CA VAL A 106 1.29 5.51 8.52
C VAL A 106 1.18 6.15 7.14
N LEU A 107 0.56 5.42 6.20
CA LEU A 107 -0.04 5.97 4.99
C LEU A 107 -1.52 6.25 5.30
N ALA A 108 -1.86 7.49 5.60
CA ALA A 108 -3.21 7.87 5.98
C ALA A 108 -4.08 8.19 4.75
N GLY A 109 -5.26 7.59 4.69
CA GLY A 109 -6.21 7.79 3.60
C GLY A 109 -6.81 9.20 3.59
N ALA A 110 -6.82 9.83 2.41
CA ALA A 110 -7.44 11.12 2.16
C ALA A 110 -7.83 11.25 0.69
N MET A 111 -8.80 12.13 0.42
CA MET A 111 -9.23 12.44 -0.94
C MET A 111 -9.19 13.93 -1.23
N THR A 112 -9.53 14.77 -0.27
CA THR A 112 -9.65 16.23 -0.43
C THR A 112 -8.45 16.98 0.13
N PRO A 113 -8.17 18.24 -0.30
CA PRO A 113 -7.10 19.05 0.26
C PRO A 113 -7.18 19.20 1.78
N THR A 114 -8.39 19.29 2.34
CA THR A 114 -8.60 19.40 3.79
C THR A 114 -8.18 18.12 4.51
N GLU A 115 -8.54 16.95 3.99
CA GLU A 115 -8.14 15.65 4.54
C GLU A 115 -6.64 15.41 4.39
N VAL A 116 -6.06 15.78 3.25
CA VAL A 116 -4.61 15.70 3.00
C VAL A 116 -3.84 16.51 4.04
N LEU A 117 -4.25 17.76 4.28
CA LEU A 117 -3.64 18.61 5.31
C LEU A 117 -3.86 18.04 6.73
N ALA A 118 -5.03 17.48 7.01
CA ALA A 118 -5.32 16.87 8.29
C ALA A 118 -4.47 15.61 8.53
N ALA A 119 -4.28 14.74 7.53
CA ALA A 119 -3.40 13.59 7.59
C ALA A 119 -1.94 13.99 7.90
N HIS A 120 -1.45 15.02 7.19
CA HIS A 120 -0.09 15.54 7.43
C HIS A 120 0.07 16.08 8.85
N ARG A 121 -0.91 16.86 9.35
CA ARG A 121 -0.88 17.42 10.71
C ARG A 121 -1.00 16.35 11.81
N ALA A 122 -1.66 15.24 11.52
CA ALA A 122 -1.71 14.09 12.42
C ALA A 122 -0.36 13.36 12.53
N GLY A 123 0.59 13.62 11.63
CA GLY A 123 1.91 13.00 11.64
C GLY A 123 2.02 11.80 10.68
N ALA A 124 1.07 11.64 9.75
CA ALA A 124 1.18 10.59 8.73
C ALA A 124 2.47 10.76 7.91
N THR A 125 3.16 9.65 7.65
CA THR A 125 4.41 9.63 6.88
C THR A 125 4.18 10.00 5.42
N ALA A 126 3.08 9.51 4.85
CA ALA A 126 2.61 9.87 3.53
C ALA A 126 1.08 9.76 3.47
N VAL A 127 0.48 10.30 2.43
CA VAL A 127 -0.97 10.29 2.22
C VAL A 127 -1.33 9.28 1.13
N LYS A 128 -2.14 8.29 1.49
CA LYS A 128 -2.84 7.43 0.54
C LYS A 128 -3.97 8.24 -0.10
N LEU A 129 -3.78 8.66 -1.34
CA LEU A 129 -4.84 9.32 -2.11
C LEU A 129 -5.83 8.27 -2.62
N PHE A 130 -7.04 8.23 -2.04
CA PHE A 130 -8.01 7.15 -2.28
C PHE A 130 -9.46 7.67 -2.35
N PRO A 131 -10.25 7.24 -3.35
CA PRO A 131 -9.87 6.42 -4.51
C PRO A 131 -9.28 7.29 -5.66
N ALA A 132 -8.06 6.97 -6.11
CA ALA A 132 -7.33 7.80 -7.06
C ALA A 132 -7.83 7.71 -8.51
N GLY A 133 -8.33 6.54 -8.93
CA GLY A 133 -8.76 6.31 -10.31
C GLY A 133 -9.87 7.25 -10.79
N SER A 134 -10.69 7.76 -9.88
CA SER A 134 -11.74 8.74 -10.18
C SER A 134 -11.21 10.17 -10.41
N LEU A 135 -9.99 10.47 -9.94
CA LEU A 135 -9.40 11.80 -9.93
C LEU A 135 -8.31 11.97 -10.98
N GLY A 136 -7.61 10.89 -11.29
CA GLY A 136 -6.53 10.85 -12.26
C GLY A 136 -5.23 11.54 -11.82
N PRO A 137 -4.14 11.40 -12.62
CA PRO A 137 -2.81 11.93 -12.29
C PRO A 137 -2.77 13.45 -12.12
N GLY A 138 -3.59 14.19 -12.87
CA GLY A 138 -3.68 15.65 -12.76
C GLY A 138 -4.04 16.13 -11.35
N TYR A 139 -4.78 15.35 -10.60
CA TYR A 139 -5.15 15.69 -9.23
C TYR A 139 -3.96 15.60 -8.25
N VAL A 140 -3.07 14.61 -8.45
CA VAL A 140 -1.82 14.51 -7.67
C VAL A 140 -0.98 15.78 -7.84
N LYS A 141 -0.82 16.25 -9.09
CA LYS A 141 -0.11 17.49 -9.38
C LYS A 141 -0.78 18.69 -8.72
N ALA A 142 -2.10 18.82 -8.85
CA ALA A 142 -2.85 19.93 -8.26
C ALA A 142 -2.77 20.00 -6.72
N LEU A 143 -2.67 18.83 -6.05
CA LEU A 143 -2.42 18.77 -4.61
C LEU A 143 -0.97 19.08 -4.24
N GLY A 144 -0.01 18.73 -5.08
CA GLY A 144 1.42 19.00 -4.85
C GLY A 144 1.75 20.50 -4.83
N ASP A 145 1.05 21.30 -5.61
CA ASP A 145 1.30 22.75 -5.69
C ASP A 145 1.11 23.47 -4.35
N PRO A 146 -0.02 23.34 -3.61
CA PRO A 146 -0.22 23.96 -2.31
C PRO A 146 0.45 23.24 -1.14
N PHE A 147 0.86 21.97 -1.31
CA PHE A 147 1.46 21.12 -0.27
C PHE A 147 2.84 20.58 -0.68
N PRO A 148 3.84 21.44 -0.91
CA PRO A 148 5.16 21.00 -1.35
C PRO A 148 5.81 20.11 -0.29
N GLY A 149 6.42 18.99 -0.73
CA GLY A 149 7.07 18.02 0.15
C GLY A 149 6.15 17.01 0.83
N LEU A 150 4.84 17.06 0.53
CA LEU A 150 3.88 16.09 1.05
C LEU A 150 3.87 14.85 0.14
N GLY A 151 4.24 13.70 0.70
CA GLY A 151 4.27 12.45 -0.06
C GLY A 151 2.86 11.94 -0.38
N LEU A 152 2.53 11.80 -1.66
CA LEU A 152 1.25 11.25 -2.12
C LEU A 152 1.46 9.85 -2.72
N VAL A 153 0.59 8.92 -2.34
CA VAL A 153 0.53 7.55 -2.86
C VAL A 153 -0.87 7.28 -3.40
N PRO A 154 -1.08 7.42 -4.71
CA PRO A 154 -2.37 7.10 -5.34
C PRO A 154 -2.71 5.62 -5.22
N VAL A 155 -3.93 5.32 -4.79
CA VAL A 155 -4.45 3.97 -4.58
C VAL A 155 -5.92 3.89 -5.02
N GLY A 156 -6.32 2.73 -5.54
CA GLY A 156 -7.71 2.49 -5.97
C GLY A 156 -7.98 2.93 -7.40
N GLY A 157 -8.16 1.94 -8.26
CA GLY A 157 -8.40 2.15 -9.69
C GLY A 157 -7.16 2.49 -10.51
N VAL A 158 -5.95 2.21 -10.00
CA VAL A 158 -4.69 2.41 -10.71
C VAL A 158 -4.38 1.18 -11.56
N GLY A 159 -4.44 1.33 -12.86
CA GLY A 159 -4.06 0.30 -13.84
C GLY A 159 -2.59 0.39 -14.27
N LEU A 160 -2.14 -0.60 -15.06
CA LEU A 160 -0.76 -0.67 -15.53
C LEU A 160 -0.33 0.60 -16.30
N ALA A 161 -1.19 1.10 -17.17
CA ALA A 161 -0.89 2.28 -17.97
C ALA A 161 -0.84 3.58 -17.15
N ASP A 162 -1.50 3.61 -15.98
CA ASP A 162 -1.59 4.79 -15.13
C ASP A 162 -0.34 4.97 -14.25
N VAL A 163 0.40 3.88 -14.00
CA VAL A 163 1.57 3.90 -13.09
C VAL A 163 2.57 4.98 -13.45
N PRO A 164 3.13 5.04 -14.68
CA PRO A 164 4.10 6.07 -15.04
C PRO A 164 3.50 7.48 -15.00
N GLU A 165 2.22 7.64 -15.31
CA GLU A 165 1.55 8.95 -15.32
C GLU A 165 1.38 9.51 -13.89
N TYR A 166 1.02 8.68 -12.92
CA TYR A 166 0.96 9.07 -11.51
C TYR A 166 2.35 9.45 -10.95
N LEU A 167 3.36 8.65 -11.27
CA LEU A 167 4.74 8.92 -10.83
C LEU A 167 5.29 10.20 -11.45
N LYS A 168 5.04 10.44 -12.74
CA LYS A 168 5.38 11.68 -13.43
C LYS A 168 4.64 12.91 -12.87
N ALA A 169 3.43 12.71 -12.35
CA ALA A 169 2.66 13.75 -11.68
C ALA A 169 3.16 14.09 -10.27
N GLY A 170 4.17 13.38 -9.74
CA GLY A 170 4.81 13.64 -8.46
C GLY A 170 4.41 12.69 -7.33
N ALA A 171 3.74 11.57 -7.62
CA ALA A 171 3.50 10.54 -6.63
C ALA A 171 4.82 9.87 -6.19
N LEU A 172 4.99 9.59 -4.89
CA LEU A 172 6.14 8.84 -4.37
C LEU A 172 6.13 7.39 -4.85
N ALA A 173 4.97 6.78 -4.79
CA ALA A 173 4.69 5.42 -5.22
C ALA A 173 3.24 5.32 -5.66
N VAL A 174 2.85 4.20 -6.24
CA VAL A 174 1.45 3.85 -6.50
C VAL A 174 1.08 2.56 -5.75
N GLY A 175 -0.15 2.51 -5.21
CA GLY A 175 -0.67 1.29 -4.59
C GLY A 175 -1.65 0.57 -5.53
N VAL A 176 -1.38 -0.71 -5.84
CA VAL A 176 -2.15 -1.48 -6.81
C VAL A 176 -2.67 -2.77 -6.20
N GLY A 177 -3.98 -2.95 -6.21
CA GLY A 177 -4.66 -4.16 -5.76
C GLY A 177 -4.97 -5.12 -6.92
N SER A 178 -6.25 -5.31 -7.23
CA SER A 178 -6.73 -6.28 -8.23
C SER A 178 -6.13 -6.15 -9.64
N PRO A 179 -5.77 -4.98 -10.17
CA PRO A 179 -5.10 -4.93 -11.47
C PRO A 179 -3.76 -5.66 -11.50
N LEU A 180 -3.05 -5.72 -10.37
CA LEU A 180 -1.82 -6.49 -10.22
C LEU A 180 -2.09 -7.91 -9.71
N GLY A 181 -2.81 -8.04 -8.60
CA GLY A 181 -3.08 -9.32 -7.94
C GLY A 181 -3.93 -10.29 -8.78
N GLY A 182 -4.89 -9.75 -9.55
CA GLY A 182 -5.86 -10.59 -10.27
C GLY A 182 -6.64 -11.48 -9.32
N ASP A 183 -6.76 -12.74 -9.65
CA ASP A 183 -7.42 -13.79 -8.87
C ASP A 183 -6.46 -14.58 -7.94
N ALA A 184 -5.15 -14.31 -8.00
CA ALA A 184 -4.15 -15.04 -7.24
C ALA A 184 -4.41 -15.08 -5.72
N PRO A 185 -4.85 -13.99 -5.03
CA PRO A 185 -5.17 -14.04 -3.60
C PRO A 185 -6.43 -14.84 -3.27
N HIS A 186 -7.12 -15.36 -4.26
CA HIS A 186 -8.31 -16.20 -4.15
C HIS A 186 -8.05 -17.66 -4.58
N GLY A 187 -6.78 -18.03 -4.81
CA GLY A 187 -6.39 -19.35 -5.28
C GLY A 187 -6.27 -19.48 -6.80
N GLY A 188 -6.19 -18.35 -7.50
CA GLY A 188 -6.04 -18.29 -8.95
C GLY A 188 -4.61 -18.49 -9.45
N ASP A 189 -4.36 -18.07 -10.67
CA ASP A 189 -3.15 -18.36 -11.44
C ASP A 189 -1.94 -17.52 -10.99
N LEU A 190 -0.94 -18.19 -10.42
CA LEU A 190 0.31 -17.57 -9.94
C LEU A 190 1.28 -17.24 -11.09
N ASP A 191 1.25 -17.94 -12.21
CA ASP A 191 2.10 -17.63 -13.37
C ASP A 191 1.60 -16.33 -14.04
N ALA A 192 0.28 -16.19 -14.18
CA ALA A 192 -0.31 -14.94 -14.63
C ALA A 192 -0.04 -13.77 -13.65
N LEU A 193 0.02 -14.03 -12.34
CA LEU A 193 0.46 -13.02 -11.36
C LEU A 193 1.91 -12.60 -11.61
N ARG A 194 2.82 -13.56 -11.83
CA ARG A 194 4.25 -13.31 -12.10
C ARG A 194 4.42 -12.42 -13.34
N GLU A 195 3.73 -12.73 -14.42
CA GLU A 195 3.76 -11.93 -15.65
C GLU A 195 3.27 -10.49 -15.42
N ARG A 196 2.16 -10.32 -14.68
CA ARG A 196 1.65 -8.98 -14.32
C ARG A 196 2.64 -8.23 -13.46
N ALA A 197 3.21 -8.86 -12.43
CA ALA A 197 4.16 -8.24 -11.51
C ALA A 197 5.39 -7.69 -12.25
N VAL A 198 6.00 -8.46 -13.15
CA VAL A 198 7.14 -8.01 -13.98
C VAL A 198 6.77 -6.77 -14.80
N ARG A 199 5.57 -6.73 -15.40
CA ARG A 199 5.10 -5.58 -16.18
C ARG A 199 4.88 -4.33 -15.30
N PHE A 200 4.30 -4.49 -14.11
CA PHE A 200 4.10 -3.39 -13.17
C PHE A 200 5.42 -2.83 -12.63
N VAL A 201 6.38 -3.71 -12.31
CA VAL A 201 7.74 -3.30 -11.91
C VAL A 201 8.43 -2.51 -13.02
N ALA A 202 8.33 -2.96 -14.27
CA ALA A 202 8.90 -2.23 -15.41
C ALA A 202 8.24 -0.84 -15.57
N ALA A 203 6.90 -0.75 -15.45
CA ALA A 203 6.17 0.52 -15.54
C ALA A 203 6.52 1.50 -14.41
N ALA A 204 6.80 1.00 -13.20
CA ALA A 204 7.18 1.83 -12.06
C ALA A 204 8.62 2.37 -12.17
N ARG A 205 9.46 1.75 -12.98
CA ARG A 205 10.87 2.15 -13.21
C ARG A 205 11.06 3.03 -14.45
N ALA A 206 10.04 3.14 -15.30
CA ALA A 206 10.07 4.01 -16.48
C ALA A 206 9.94 5.48 -16.08
#